data_c4a49b5e24e19fd224833e570034c89f
#
_entry.id   c4a49b5e24e19fd224833e570034c89f
#
_cell.length_a   1.000
_cell.length_b   1.000
_cell.length_c   1.000
_cell.angle_alpha   90.00
_cell.angle_beta   90.00
_cell.angle_gamma   90.00
#
_symmetry.space_group_name_H-M   'P 1'
#
loop_
_entity.id
_entity.type
_entity.pdbx_description
1 polymer ?
#
loop_
_entity_poly.entity_id
_entity_poly.type
_entity_poly.pdbx_seq_one_letter_code
_entity_poly.pdbx_strand_id
1 'polypeptide(L)'
;MEREGELRLVAMKLWAYVVFFVNAVYVLGPLPAASQNAFYRTSESDIAGPVGSLIREEPRSGAAAGAIAHKVLYRSTKPDGTPIAVSGIVIVPAGQAPAGGWPIVAWAHPTTGVVPRCAPSLAIFLFQQMAGSRRLLEGGYAIAATDYPGLGTPGPHPYLVGESEARAVIDSVRAARSFPGLENSNRFAVWGHSQGGQASLFTGMIAKTYAPELQLVGVAAAAPATDLATLMTDDLNTMGGRNLTAMTIWSWSRVYGASMEEVVAPAAISTVNALAEQCIEGAFDIYVREKMSAPLEKTFLSVKNPATVEPYRTLLERNAAGVLPAEIPVFLAQGLKDELVRPAVTQAYMQRLCKAGSTVKMLDLSNVSHGFAGYDSADAAVDWIAGRFAGRAAPNDC
;
A
#
# COMPACT_ATOMS: atom_id res chain seq x y z
N MET A 1 -12.69 53.36 13.47
CA MET A 1 -11.64 53.76 12.52
C MET A 1 -10.32 52.99 12.75
N GLU A 2 -9.84 52.80 13.97
CA GLU A 2 -8.59 52.04 14.22
C GLU A 2 -8.65 50.54 13.86
N ARG A 3 -9.78 49.87 14.09
CA ARG A 3 -9.94 48.44 13.77
C ARG A 3 -9.93 48.10 12.26
N GLU A 4 -10.37 49.01 11.41
CA GLU A 4 -10.36 48.82 9.96
C GLU A 4 -8.95 48.95 9.35
N GLY A 5 -8.11 49.79 9.97
CA GLY A 5 -6.71 49.98 9.56
C GLY A 5 -5.84 48.75 9.82
N GLU A 6 -6.01 48.08 10.97
CA GLU A 6 -5.27 46.85 11.30
C GLU A 6 -5.65 45.66 10.42
N LEU A 7 -6.94 45.51 10.11
CA LEU A 7 -7.40 44.43 9.20
C LEU A 7 -6.87 44.61 7.77
N ARG A 8 -6.75 45.83 7.28
CA ARG A 8 -6.15 46.11 5.96
C ARG A 8 -4.64 45.86 5.94
N LEU A 9 -3.93 46.14 7.03
CA LEU A 9 -2.48 45.90 7.14
C LEU A 9 -2.14 44.40 7.19
N VAL A 10 -2.96 43.60 7.89
CA VAL A 10 -2.83 42.13 7.95
C VAL A 10 -3.16 41.50 6.60
N ALA A 11 -4.21 41.97 5.92
CA ALA A 11 -4.57 41.47 4.59
C ALA A 11 -3.51 41.84 3.53
N MET A 12 -2.91 43.00 3.60
CA MET A 12 -1.80 43.41 2.69
C MET A 12 -0.53 42.59 2.95
N LYS A 13 -0.22 42.24 4.22
CA LYS A 13 0.94 41.38 4.55
C LYS A 13 0.71 39.95 4.09
N LEU A 14 -0.48 39.39 4.26
CA LEU A 14 -0.82 38.06 3.71
C LEU A 14 -0.77 38.04 2.17
N TRP A 15 -1.23 39.09 1.52
CA TRP A 15 -1.18 39.20 0.06
C TRP A 15 0.26 39.28 -0.47
N ALA A 16 1.15 40.00 0.23
CA ALA A 16 2.57 40.11 -0.12
C ALA A 16 3.28 38.74 0.02
N TYR A 17 2.95 37.94 1.04
CA TYR A 17 3.50 36.60 1.21
C TYR A 17 3.00 35.62 0.14
N VAL A 18 1.71 35.68 -0.24
CA VAL A 18 1.14 34.84 -1.31
C VAL A 18 1.73 35.21 -2.67
N VAL A 19 1.92 36.51 -2.97
CA VAL A 19 2.53 36.95 -4.23
C VAL A 19 4.03 36.60 -4.30
N PHE A 20 4.75 36.63 -3.18
CA PHE A 20 6.17 36.22 -3.15
C PHE A 20 6.36 34.71 -3.34
N PHE A 21 5.45 33.87 -2.79
CA PHE A 21 5.48 32.42 -3.02
C PHE A 21 5.07 32.03 -4.45
N VAL A 22 4.11 32.73 -5.06
CA VAL A 22 3.68 32.46 -6.44
C VAL A 22 4.75 32.89 -7.46
N ASN A 23 5.52 33.94 -7.21
CA ASN A 23 6.60 34.35 -8.11
C ASN A 23 7.89 33.52 -7.98
N ALA A 24 8.13 32.87 -6.83
CA ALA A 24 9.26 31.94 -6.66
C ALA A 24 9.07 30.60 -7.40
N VAL A 25 7.82 30.23 -7.71
CA VAL A 25 7.51 28.98 -8.44
C VAL A 25 7.70 29.12 -9.96
N TYR A 26 7.65 30.34 -10.52
CA TYR A 26 7.76 30.56 -11.97
C TYR A 26 9.20 30.65 -12.53
N VAL A 27 10.23 30.57 -11.66
CA VAL A 27 11.64 30.61 -12.11
C VAL A 27 12.30 29.23 -12.12
N LEU A 28 11.63 28.20 -11.60
CA LEU A 28 12.09 26.83 -11.75
C LEU A 28 11.60 26.31 -13.12
N GLY A 29 12.46 26.40 -14.13
CA GLY A 29 12.29 25.66 -15.39
C GLY A 29 12.03 24.18 -15.13
N PRO A 30 11.58 23.38 -16.13
CA PRO A 30 11.31 21.97 -15.92
C PRO A 30 12.53 21.35 -15.27
N LEU A 31 12.35 20.87 -14.02
CA LEU A 31 13.38 20.10 -13.34
C LEU A 31 13.75 18.96 -14.32
N PRO A 32 15.04 18.74 -14.62
CA PRO A 32 15.44 17.63 -15.46
C PRO A 32 14.78 16.37 -14.87
N ALA A 33 14.20 15.53 -15.73
CA ALA A 33 13.59 14.25 -15.31
C ALA A 33 14.54 13.63 -14.29
N ALA A 34 14.07 13.54 -13.03
CA ALA A 34 14.92 13.24 -11.90
C ALA A 34 15.68 11.96 -12.25
N SER A 35 17.01 12.05 -12.40
CA SER A 35 17.83 10.87 -12.64
C SER A 35 17.46 9.89 -11.54
N GLN A 36 16.95 8.72 -11.93
CA GLN A 36 16.57 7.68 -10.96
C GLN A 36 17.67 7.61 -9.90
N ASN A 37 17.33 7.81 -8.63
CA ASN A 37 18.30 7.78 -7.54
C ASN A 37 19.13 6.50 -7.69
N ALA A 38 20.45 6.61 -7.67
CA ALA A 38 21.37 5.49 -7.90
C ALA A 38 21.06 4.27 -7.02
N PHE A 39 20.45 4.50 -5.85
CA PHE A 39 20.00 3.45 -4.95
C PHE A 39 19.01 2.47 -5.60
N TYR A 40 18.07 2.94 -6.44
CA TYR A 40 17.01 2.11 -7.02
C TYR A 40 17.38 1.49 -8.37
N ARG A 41 18.56 1.82 -8.92
CA ARG A 41 19.03 1.24 -10.18
C ARG A 41 19.55 -0.16 -9.92
N THR A 42 19.18 -1.10 -10.78
CA THR A 42 19.64 -2.49 -10.73
C THR A 42 20.15 -2.96 -12.07
N SER A 43 21.18 -3.79 -12.03
CA SER A 43 21.67 -4.59 -13.16
C SER A 43 21.10 -6.02 -13.06
N GLU A 44 21.24 -6.82 -14.09
CA GLU A 44 20.89 -8.24 -14.08
C GLU A 44 21.67 -9.00 -12.98
N SER A 45 22.95 -8.66 -12.75
CA SER A 45 23.74 -9.26 -11.69
C SER A 45 23.25 -8.88 -10.29
N ASP A 46 22.64 -7.71 -10.09
CA ASP A 46 22.08 -7.31 -8.82
C ASP A 46 20.86 -8.18 -8.45
N ILE A 47 20.03 -8.54 -9.42
CA ILE A 47 18.80 -9.33 -9.17
C ILE A 47 19.08 -10.84 -9.11
N ALA A 48 20.24 -11.31 -9.58
CA ALA A 48 20.64 -12.70 -9.44
C ALA A 48 20.97 -13.02 -7.97
N GLY A 49 20.40 -14.09 -7.42
CA GLY A 49 20.68 -14.55 -6.07
C GLY A 49 19.45 -15.04 -5.31
N PRO A 50 19.60 -15.40 -4.03
CA PRO A 50 18.50 -15.92 -3.22
C PRO A 50 17.37 -14.90 -3.03
N VAL A 51 16.13 -15.34 -3.20
CA VAL A 51 14.93 -14.52 -2.97
C VAL A 51 14.92 -14.00 -1.53
N GLY A 52 14.55 -12.74 -1.35
CA GLY A 52 14.55 -12.05 -0.07
C GLY A 52 15.93 -11.54 0.39
N SER A 53 17.04 -11.88 -0.30
CA SER A 53 18.36 -11.35 0.10
C SER A 53 18.52 -9.88 -0.27
N LEU A 54 19.26 -9.13 0.57
CA LEU A 54 19.58 -7.74 0.30
C LEU A 54 20.46 -7.59 -0.96
N ILE A 55 20.19 -6.55 -1.74
CA ILE A 55 21.05 -6.06 -2.80
C ILE A 55 21.89 -4.91 -2.25
N ARG A 56 21.24 -3.96 -1.56
CA ARG A 56 21.90 -2.81 -0.88
C ARG A 56 20.99 -2.23 0.17
N GLU A 57 21.57 -1.43 1.06
CA GLU A 57 20.87 -0.69 2.08
C GLU A 57 21.49 0.70 2.30
N GLU A 58 20.69 1.65 2.78
CA GLU A 58 21.14 2.97 3.20
C GLU A 58 20.39 3.39 4.48
N PRO A 59 21.06 4.04 5.45
CA PRO A 59 20.38 4.60 6.61
C PRO A 59 19.27 5.59 6.22
N ARG A 60 18.16 5.55 6.94
CA ARG A 60 17.04 6.48 6.80
C ARG A 60 16.72 7.14 8.15
N SER A 61 16.86 8.46 8.22
CA SER A 61 16.52 9.22 9.44
C SER A 61 15.02 9.42 9.60
N GLY A 62 14.59 9.72 10.83
CA GLY A 62 13.22 10.12 11.15
C GLY A 62 12.32 9.03 11.74
N ALA A 63 12.83 7.81 11.97
CA ALA A 63 12.07 6.77 12.65
C ALA A 63 11.73 7.18 14.09
N ALA A 64 10.55 6.76 14.57
CA ALA A 64 10.07 7.04 15.91
C ALA A 64 10.78 6.19 16.99
N ALA A 65 10.61 6.57 18.27
CA ALA A 65 11.03 5.79 19.45
C ALA A 65 12.53 5.41 19.47
N GLY A 66 13.40 6.21 18.84
CA GLY A 66 14.85 5.93 18.76
C GLY A 66 15.21 4.72 17.88
N ALA A 67 14.26 4.19 17.12
CA ALA A 67 14.48 3.07 16.21
C ALA A 67 15.41 3.45 15.06
N ILE A 68 16.06 2.44 14.49
CA ILE A 68 16.98 2.59 13.35
C ILE A 68 16.28 2.16 12.10
N ALA A 69 16.19 3.04 11.11
CA ALA A 69 15.57 2.74 9.83
C ALA A 69 16.60 2.66 8.69
N HIS A 70 16.40 1.71 7.81
CA HIS A 70 17.20 1.50 6.62
C HIS A 70 16.28 1.44 5.39
N LYS A 71 16.60 2.22 4.39
CA LYS A 71 16.08 2.00 3.04
C LYS A 71 16.76 0.76 2.48
N VAL A 72 15.99 -0.15 1.93
CA VAL A 72 16.48 -1.44 1.43
C VAL A 72 16.13 -1.66 -0.02
N LEU A 73 16.99 -2.36 -0.72
CA LEU A 73 16.73 -2.96 -2.02
C LEU A 73 17.00 -4.46 -1.89
N TYR A 74 16.04 -5.30 -2.24
CA TYR A 74 16.09 -6.74 -2.03
C TYR A 74 15.57 -7.51 -3.24
N ARG A 75 15.91 -8.80 -3.30
CA ARG A 75 15.51 -9.70 -4.37
C ARG A 75 14.13 -10.25 -4.11
N SER A 76 13.32 -10.34 -5.15
CA SER A 76 11.99 -10.96 -5.14
C SER A 76 11.70 -11.63 -6.47
N THR A 77 10.49 -12.14 -6.64
CA THR A 77 10.05 -12.74 -7.90
C THR A 77 8.67 -12.28 -8.31
N LYS A 78 8.44 -12.19 -9.62
CA LYS A 78 7.08 -12.13 -10.18
C LYS A 78 6.31 -13.43 -9.90
N PRO A 79 4.98 -13.47 -10.08
CA PRO A 79 4.20 -14.70 -9.94
C PRO A 79 4.67 -15.85 -10.85
N ASP A 80 5.25 -15.55 -12.00
CA ASP A 80 5.83 -16.52 -12.94
C ASP A 80 7.23 -17.01 -12.55
N GLY A 81 7.78 -16.55 -11.42
CA GLY A 81 9.12 -16.88 -10.94
C GLY A 81 10.24 -16.01 -11.50
N THR A 82 9.97 -15.07 -12.39
CA THR A 82 10.98 -14.14 -12.93
C THR A 82 11.61 -13.33 -11.80
N PRO A 83 12.95 -13.33 -11.63
CA PRO A 83 13.63 -12.52 -10.62
C PRO A 83 13.44 -11.02 -10.86
N ILE A 84 13.24 -10.29 -9.77
CA ILE A 84 13.13 -8.82 -9.76
C ILE A 84 13.81 -8.24 -8.53
N ALA A 85 14.09 -6.93 -8.55
CA ALA A 85 14.43 -6.16 -7.37
C ALA A 85 13.20 -5.39 -6.89
N VAL A 86 13.06 -5.28 -5.57
CA VAL A 86 12.02 -4.50 -4.90
C VAL A 86 12.67 -3.63 -3.84
N SER A 87 12.20 -2.41 -3.67
CA SER A 87 12.65 -1.51 -2.60
C SER A 87 11.68 -1.50 -1.41
N GLY A 88 12.15 -0.92 -0.31
CA GLY A 88 11.36 -0.78 0.91
C GLY A 88 12.13 -0.16 2.05
N ILE A 89 11.58 -0.28 3.24
CA ILE A 89 12.17 0.20 4.49
C ILE A 89 12.15 -0.94 5.52
N VAL A 90 13.27 -1.12 6.22
CA VAL A 90 13.35 -1.93 7.44
C VAL A 90 13.57 -1.00 8.61
N ILE A 91 12.79 -1.16 9.68
CA ILE A 91 12.91 -0.37 10.91
C ILE A 91 13.14 -1.33 12.07
N VAL A 92 14.29 -1.18 12.73
CA VAL A 92 14.71 -2.01 13.85
C VAL A 92 14.46 -1.23 15.14
N PRO A 93 13.77 -1.81 16.16
CA PRO A 93 13.58 -1.15 17.46
C PRO A 93 14.90 -0.79 18.13
N ALA A 94 14.87 0.24 18.96
CA ALA A 94 16.02 0.59 19.81
C ALA A 94 16.24 -0.46 20.91
N GLY A 95 17.51 -0.61 21.34
CA GLY A 95 17.88 -1.47 22.47
C GLY A 95 18.37 -2.86 22.05
N GLN A 96 18.34 -3.79 23.00
CA GLN A 96 18.82 -5.15 22.80
C GLN A 96 17.68 -6.06 22.36
N ALA A 97 17.90 -6.81 21.28
CA ALA A 97 16.92 -7.79 20.80
C ALA A 97 16.70 -8.90 21.84
N PRO A 98 15.47 -9.42 21.97
CA PRO A 98 15.20 -10.62 22.76
C PRO A 98 15.92 -11.85 22.16
N ALA A 99 16.05 -12.92 22.93
CA ALA A 99 16.80 -14.12 22.54
C ALA A 99 16.37 -14.73 21.18
N GLY A 100 15.11 -14.56 20.75
CA GLY A 100 14.60 -15.02 19.46
C GLY A 100 14.66 -13.97 18.34
N GLY A 101 15.32 -12.84 18.55
CA GLY A 101 15.25 -11.68 17.69
C GLY A 101 13.97 -10.86 17.89
N TRP A 102 13.92 -9.64 17.33
CA TRP A 102 12.70 -8.84 17.33
C TRP A 102 11.62 -9.51 16.46
N PRO A 103 10.38 -9.67 16.95
CA PRO A 103 9.30 -10.11 16.09
C PRO A 103 9.03 -9.08 14.97
N ILE A 104 8.70 -9.54 13.77
CA ILE A 104 8.58 -8.67 12.59
C ILE A 104 7.10 -8.46 12.27
N VAL A 105 6.70 -7.20 12.05
CA VAL A 105 5.43 -6.85 11.43
C VAL A 105 5.70 -6.33 10.03
N ALA A 106 5.21 -7.04 9.02
CA ALA A 106 5.26 -6.58 7.65
C ALA A 106 4.17 -5.50 7.44
N TRP A 107 4.57 -4.32 6.98
CA TRP A 107 3.65 -3.26 6.61
C TRP A 107 3.38 -3.28 5.11
N ALA A 108 2.11 -3.47 4.76
CA ALA A 108 1.59 -3.42 3.42
C ALA A 108 0.86 -2.07 3.22
N HIS A 109 1.48 -1.17 2.45
CA HIS A 109 0.98 0.21 2.32
C HIS A 109 -0.27 0.32 1.42
N PRO A 110 -1.13 1.33 1.64
CA PRO A 110 -2.23 1.64 0.74
C PRO A 110 -1.71 2.21 -0.59
N THR A 111 -2.61 2.45 -1.53
CA THR A 111 -2.30 2.96 -2.86
C THR A 111 -1.51 4.28 -2.80
N THR A 112 -0.32 4.29 -3.39
CA THR A 112 0.54 5.49 -3.53
C THR A 112 0.76 5.90 -5.00
N GLY A 113 0.45 5.02 -5.94
CA GLY A 113 0.61 5.24 -7.38
C GLY A 113 0.96 3.96 -8.13
N VAL A 114 1.27 4.08 -9.41
CA VAL A 114 1.58 2.93 -10.29
C VAL A 114 2.90 3.08 -11.05
N VAL A 115 3.66 4.14 -10.78
CA VAL A 115 4.95 4.44 -11.42
C VAL A 115 6.08 4.51 -10.41
N PRO A 116 7.34 4.28 -10.80
CA PRO A 116 8.47 4.14 -9.86
C PRO A 116 8.64 5.27 -8.85
N ARG A 117 8.37 6.53 -9.24
CA ARG A 117 8.52 7.69 -8.35
C ARG A 117 7.55 7.72 -7.17
N CYS A 118 6.50 6.89 -7.21
CA CYS A 118 5.47 6.82 -6.16
C CYS A 118 5.82 5.83 -5.04
N ALA A 119 7.07 5.38 -4.97
CA ALA A 119 7.52 4.48 -3.91
C ALA A 119 7.44 5.17 -2.53
N PRO A 120 6.81 4.56 -1.51
CA PRO A 120 6.78 5.09 -0.16
C PRO A 120 8.15 5.40 0.42
N SER A 121 9.19 4.61 0.10
CA SER A 121 10.56 4.84 0.58
C SER A 121 11.18 6.14 0.05
N LEU A 122 10.60 6.78 -0.97
CA LEU A 122 10.96 8.10 -1.48
C LEU A 122 10.21 9.23 -0.76
N ALA A 123 9.07 8.93 -0.12
CA ALA A 123 8.20 9.94 0.49
C ALA A 123 8.88 10.65 1.67
N ILE A 124 8.63 11.96 1.80
CA ILE A 124 9.16 12.77 2.90
C ILE A 124 8.51 12.35 4.23
N PHE A 125 7.19 12.09 4.21
CA PHE A 125 6.38 11.75 5.39
C PHE A 125 6.15 10.25 5.55
N LEU A 126 7.10 9.42 5.09
CA LEU A 126 7.03 7.96 5.09
C LEU A 126 6.53 7.36 6.42
N PHE A 127 7.13 7.76 7.55
CA PHE A 127 6.82 7.15 8.85
C PHE A 127 5.43 7.54 9.37
N GLN A 128 4.92 8.70 8.97
CA GLN A 128 3.56 9.14 9.30
C GLN A 128 2.50 8.37 8.51
N GLN A 129 2.86 7.83 7.35
CA GLN A 129 1.96 7.05 6.50
C GLN A 129 1.84 5.59 6.94
N MET A 130 2.71 5.10 7.82
CA MET A 130 2.66 3.75 8.39
C MET A 130 1.77 3.71 9.63
N ALA A 131 0.49 3.37 9.45
CA ALA A 131 -0.48 3.32 10.54
C ALA A 131 -0.02 2.39 11.68
N GLY A 132 0.09 2.92 12.90
CA GLY A 132 0.52 2.18 14.09
C GLY A 132 2.03 1.95 14.22
N SER A 133 2.87 2.47 13.31
CA SER A 133 4.32 2.21 13.30
C SER A 133 5.00 2.59 14.62
N ARG A 134 4.68 3.76 15.19
CA ARG A 134 5.24 4.19 16.47
C ARG A 134 4.94 3.18 17.58
N ARG A 135 3.67 2.76 17.70
CA ARG A 135 3.24 1.81 18.72
C ARG A 135 3.86 0.43 18.55
N LEU A 136 4.04 -0.02 17.30
CA LEU A 136 4.77 -1.25 17.00
C LEU A 136 6.20 -1.17 17.50
N LEU A 137 6.93 -0.09 17.19
CA LEU A 137 8.33 0.10 17.61
C LEU A 137 8.47 0.21 19.13
N GLU A 138 7.59 0.95 19.80
CA GLU A 138 7.51 1.04 21.26
C GLU A 138 7.19 -0.33 21.90
N GLY A 139 6.43 -1.17 21.22
CA GLY A 139 6.12 -2.55 21.62
C GLY A 139 7.21 -3.57 21.32
N GLY A 140 8.36 -3.14 20.75
CA GLY A 140 9.48 -4.02 20.42
C GLY A 140 9.25 -4.87 19.16
N TYR A 141 8.47 -4.38 18.20
CA TYR A 141 8.30 -5.02 16.90
C TYR A 141 9.15 -4.31 15.84
N ALA A 142 9.93 -5.06 15.08
CA ALA A 142 10.56 -4.54 13.87
C ALA A 142 9.51 -4.42 12.74
N ILE A 143 9.73 -3.48 11.84
CA ILE A 143 8.84 -3.26 10.70
C ILE A 143 9.59 -3.56 9.41
N ALA A 144 9.02 -4.41 8.56
CA ALA A 144 9.45 -4.64 7.18
C ALA A 144 8.37 -4.05 6.25
N ALA A 145 8.66 -2.92 5.61
CA ALA A 145 7.72 -2.20 4.74
C ALA A 145 8.22 -2.25 3.30
N THR A 146 7.55 -3.02 2.45
CA THR A 146 7.84 -3.07 1.01
C THR A 146 7.28 -1.83 0.30
N ASP A 147 7.92 -1.41 -0.79
CA ASP A 147 7.33 -0.44 -1.74
C ASP A 147 6.44 -1.13 -2.79
N TYR A 148 6.42 -2.46 -2.87
CA TYR A 148 5.94 -3.32 -3.94
C TYR A 148 6.77 -3.24 -5.25
N PRO A 149 6.67 -4.25 -6.15
CA PRO A 149 7.36 -4.22 -7.44
C PRO A 149 6.95 -3.03 -8.30
N GLY A 150 7.91 -2.43 -8.99
CA GLY A 150 7.66 -1.33 -9.91
C GLY A 150 7.44 0.04 -9.25
N LEU A 151 7.49 0.12 -7.90
CA LEU A 151 7.64 1.36 -7.15
C LEU A 151 9.10 1.46 -6.67
N GLY A 152 9.75 2.58 -6.94
CA GLY A 152 11.20 2.77 -6.74
C GLY A 152 12.06 2.05 -7.79
N THR A 153 11.78 0.81 -8.06
CA THR A 153 12.49 -0.03 -9.02
C THR A 153 11.87 0.04 -10.43
N PRO A 154 12.59 -0.40 -11.49
CA PRO A 154 12.08 -0.35 -12.86
C PRO A 154 10.80 -1.15 -13.07
N GLY A 155 9.95 -0.64 -13.92
CA GLY A 155 8.69 -1.26 -14.36
C GLY A 155 7.45 -0.49 -13.90
N PRO A 156 6.28 -0.78 -14.45
CA PRO A 156 5.03 -0.36 -13.84
C PRO A 156 4.76 -1.21 -12.61
N HIS A 157 4.16 -0.62 -11.59
CA HIS A 157 3.67 -1.36 -10.43
C HIS A 157 2.52 -2.29 -10.86
N PRO A 158 2.58 -3.60 -10.54
CA PRO A 158 1.48 -4.54 -10.75
C PRO A 158 0.37 -4.27 -9.71
N TYR A 159 -0.31 -3.15 -9.89
CA TYR A 159 -1.32 -2.62 -8.97
C TYR A 159 -2.48 -3.60 -8.80
N LEU A 160 -2.83 -3.94 -7.55
CA LEU A 160 -3.84 -4.92 -7.18
C LEU A 160 -3.60 -6.32 -7.79
N VAL A 161 -2.35 -6.66 -8.12
CA VAL A 161 -1.95 -8.03 -8.44
C VAL A 161 -1.53 -8.73 -7.16
N GLY A 162 -2.50 -9.33 -6.47
CA GLY A 162 -2.35 -9.76 -5.08
C GLY A 162 -1.17 -10.69 -4.81
N GLU A 163 -0.89 -11.66 -5.68
CA GLU A 163 0.27 -12.55 -5.53
C GLU A 163 1.61 -11.82 -5.68
N SER A 164 1.69 -10.84 -6.60
CA SER A 164 2.90 -10.03 -6.78
C SER A 164 3.21 -9.19 -5.54
N GLU A 165 2.17 -8.57 -4.97
CA GLU A 165 2.29 -7.76 -3.76
C GLU A 165 2.65 -8.63 -2.53
N ALA A 166 2.00 -9.79 -2.38
CA ALA A 166 2.24 -10.72 -1.27
C ALA A 166 3.68 -11.28 -1.29
N ARG A 167 4.21 -11.63 -2.46
CA ARG A 167 5.61 -12.06 -2.57
C ARG A 167 6.56 -10.96 -2.11
N ALA A 168 6.34 -9.72 -2.52
CA ALA A 168 7.16 -8.59 -2.09
C ALA A 168 7.05 -8.33 -0.58
N VAL A 169 5.86 -8.48 0.02
CA VAL A 169 5.67 -8.41 1.48
C VAL A 169 6.48 -9.49 2.19
N ILE A 170 6.40 -10.74 1.77
CA ILE A 170 7.12 -11.86 2.39
C ILE A 170 8.63 -11.67 2.22
N ASP A 171 9.08 -11.26 1.04
CA ASP A 171 10.51 -11.07 0.76
C ASP A 171 11.10 -9.87 1.50
N SER A 172 10.28 -8.85 1.84
CA SER A 172 10.70 -7.77 2.73
C SER A 172 11.00 -8.29 4.15
N VAL A 173 10.23 -9.28 4.64
CA VAL A 173 10.51 -9.96 5.91
C VAL A 173 11.81 -10.75 5.84
N ARG A 174 12.07 -11.47 4.74
CA ARG A 174 13.34 -12.15 4.50
C ARG A 174 14.50 -11.17 4.50
N ALA A 175 14.36 -10.04 3.80
CA ALA A 175 15.37 -8.99 3.75
C ALA A 175 15.64 -8.38 5.13
N ALA A 176 14.60 -8.15 5.94
CA ALA A 176 14.74 -7.65 7.30
C ALA A 176 15.62 -8.55 8.19
N ARG A 177 15.60 -9.85 7.98
CA ARG A 177 16.43 -10.82 8.74
C ARG A 177 17.94 -10.69 8.48
N SER A 178 18.36 -9.86 7.54
CA SER A 178 19.78 -9.52 7.33
C SER A 178 20.30 -8.45 8.30
N PHE A 179 19.42 -7.86 9.14
CA PHE A 179 19.80 -6.81 10.08
C PHE A 179 20.06 -7.34 11.48
N PRO A 180 20.97 -6.68 12.24
CA PRO A 180 21.28 -7.06 13.61
C PRO A 180 20.04 -7.14 14.51
N GLY A 181 19.92 -8.26 15.23
CA GLY A 181 18.77 -8.54 16.10
C GLY A 181 17.53 -9.11 15.40
N LEU A 182 17.60 -9.34 14.08
CA LEU A 182 16.51 -9.93 13.28
C LEU A 182 16.89 -11.28 12.63
N GLU A 183 18.14 -11.71 12.75
CA GLU A 183 18.67 -12.91 12.07
C GLU A 183 17.89 -14.18 12.45
N ASN A 184 17.45 -14.27 13.70
CA ASN A 184 16.68 -15.40 14.22
C ASN A 184 15.16 -15.19 14.20
N SER A 185 14.68 -14.06 13.68
CA SER A 185 13.26 -13.71 13.63
C SER A 185 12.59 -14.49 12.51
N ASN A 186 11.96 -15.61 12.83
CA ASN A 186 11.21 -16.43 11.87
C ASN A 186 9.69 -16.23 11.96
N ARG A 187 9.20 -15.50 12.99
CA ARG A 187 7.78 -15.22 13.21
C ARG A 187 7.45 -13.82 12.73
N PHE A 188 6.41 -13.69 11.94
CA PHE A 188 5.92 -12.40 11.48
C PHE A 188 4.41 -12.32 11.48
N ALA A 189 3.87 -11.09 11.55
CA ALA A 189 2.49 -10.76 11.23
C ALA A 189 2.49 -9.81 10.04
N VAL A 190 1.37 -9.68 9.35
CA VAL A 190 1.19 -8.67 8.30
C VAL A 190 0.05 -7.73 8.68
N TRP A 191 0.27 -6.43 8.43
CA TRP A 191 -0.70 -5.36 8.65
C TRP A 191 -0.76 -4.44 7.44
N GLY A 192 -1.96 -4.18 6.92
CA GLY A 192 -2.12 -3.32 5.76
C GLY A 192 -3.49 -2.68 5.65
N HIS A 193 -3.57 -1.63 4.83
CA HIS A 193 -4.79 -0.86 4.58
C HIS A 193 -5.11 -0.81 3.08
N SER A 194 -6.39 -0.92 2.70
CA SER A 194 -6.85 -0.77 1.32
C SER A 194 -6.18 -1.77 0.36
N GLN A 195 -5.43 -1.35 -0.66
CA GLN A 195 -4.53 -2.18 -1.45
C GLN A 195 -3.63 -3.04 -0.55
N GLY A 196 -3.02 -2.44 0.47
CA GLY A 196 -2.19 -3.17 1.43
C GLY A 196 -2.99 -4.17 2.28
N GLY A 197 -4.27 -3.93 2.50
CA GLY A 197 -5.19 -4.91 3.09
C GLY A 197 -5.36 -6.12 2.18
N GLN A 198 -5.54 -5.93 0.88
CA GLN A 198 -5.55 -7.01 -0.11
C GLN A 198 -4.20 -7.76 -0.12
N ALA A 199 -3.08 -7.05 -0.19
CA ALA A 199 -1.74 -7.65 -0.15
C ALA A 199 -1.51 -8.47 1.13
N SER A 200 -2.02 -8.00 2.29
CA SER A 200 -1.97 -8.74 3.55
C SER A 200 -2.76 -10.05 3.50
N LEU A 201 -3.94 -10.03 2.92
CA LEU A 201 -4.76 -11.24 2.74
C LEU A 201 -4.10 -12.23 1.78
N PHE A 202 -3.57 -11.77 0.65
CA PHE A 202 -2.79 -12.61 -0.26
C PHE A 202 -1.51 -13.15 0.40
N THR A 203 -0.84 -12.38 1.26
CA THR A 203 0.26 -12.88 2.09
C THR A 203 -0.20 -14.07 2.94
N GLY A 204 -1.37 -13.98 3.59
CA GLY A 204 -1.97 -15.09 4.32
C GLY A 204 -2.24 -16.32 3.47
N MET A 205 -2.66 -16.13 2.21
CA MET A 205 -2.95 -17.23 1.30
C MET A 205 -1.71 -17.99 0.87
N ILE A 206 -0.56 -17.30 0.64
CA ILE A 206 0.61 -17.93 0.02
C ILE A 206 1.79 -18.16 0.96
N ALA A 207 1.81 -17.57 2.16
CA ALA A 207 2.98 -17.60 3.05
C ALA A 207 3.50 -19.02 3.32
N LYS A 208 2.61 -19.97 3.61
CA LYS A 208 2.97 -21.36 3.93
C LYS A 208 3.69 -22.08 2.78
N THR A 209 3.30 -21.80 1.54
CA THR A 209 3.89 -22.43 0.35
C THR A 209 5.07 -21.66 -0.22
N TYR A 210 5.03 -20.34 -0.14
CA TYR A 210 6.08 -19.48 -0.68
C TYR A 210 7.27 -19.28 0.27
N ALA A 211 7.03 -19.33 1.58
CA ALA A 211 8.04 -19.09 2.61
C ALA A 211 7.88 -20.07 3.79
N PRO A 212 8.06 -21.40 3.57
CA PRO A 212 7.85 -22.41 4.61
C PRO A 212 8.81 -22.25 5.80
N GLU A 213 9.91 -21.52 5.66
CA GLU A 213 10.86 -21.19 6.72
C GLU A 213 10.38 -20.04 7.64
N LEU A 214 9.33 -19.32 7.26
CA LEU A 214 8.73 -18.25 8.04
C LEU A 214 7.39 -18.68 8.63
N GLN A 215 7.10 -18.24 9.84
CA GLN A 215 5.84 -18.50 10.53
C GLN A 215 4.98 -17.22 10.56
N LEU A 216 3.95 -17.18 9.71
CA LEU A 216 2.93 -16.13 9.78
C LEU A 216 2.01 -16.41 10.98
N VAL A 217 1.94 -15.47 11.93
CA VAL A 217 1.15 -15.61 13.16
C VAL A 217 -0.24 -14.98 13.07
N GLY A 218 -0.48 -14.15 12.06
CA GLY A 218 -1.79 -13.55 11.81
C GLY A 218 -1.75 -12.47 10.74
N VAL A 219 -2.92 -12.21 10.16
CA VAL A 219 -3.16 -11.21 9.13
C VAL A 219 -4.10 -10.14 9.66
N ALA A 220 -3.70 -8.87 9.59
CA ALA A 220 -4.55 -7.74 9.90
C ALA A 220 -4.74 -6.87 8.65
N ALA A 221 -5.99 -6.50 8.35
CA ALA A 221 -6.34 -5.74 7.16
C ALA A 221 -7.45 -4.73 7.46
N ALA A 222 -7.19 -3.45 7.16
CA ALA A 222 -8.19 -2.39 7.26
C ALA A 222 -8.74 -2.05 5.87
N ALA A 223 -10.07 -2.02 5.74
CA ALA A 223 -10.79 -1.71 4.51
C ALA A 223 -10.18 -2.38 3.26
N PRO A 224 -9.96 -3.72 3.28
CA PRO A 224 -9.21 -4.42 2.24
C PRO A 224 -9.99 -4.50 0.92
N ALA A 225 -9.32 -4.32 -0.21
CA ALA A 225 -9.90 -4.51 -1.53
C ALA A 225 -10.07 -6.01 -1.86
N THR A 226 -11.12 -6.64 -1.32
CA THR A 226 -11.31 -8.11 -1.35
C THR A 226 -12.05 -8.63 -2.56
N ASP A 227 -12.91 -7.82 -3.18
CA ASP A 227 -13.70 -8.17 -4.36
C ASP A 227 -13.58 -7.04 -5.38
N LEU A 228 -12.59 -7.16 -6.26
CA LEU A 228 -12.26 -6.11 -7.21
C LEU A 228 -13.35 -5.88 -8.26
N ALA A 229 -14.08 -6.93 -8.64
CA ALA A 229 -15.17 -6.82 -9.63
C ALA A 229 -16.36 -6.03 -9.06
N THR A 230 -16.74 -6.34 -7.81
CA THR A 230 -17.79 -5.61 -7.09
C THR A 230 -17.37 -4.15 -6.86
N LEU A 231 -16.16 -3.90 -6.35
CA LEU A 231 -15.66 -2.55 -6.10
C LEU A 231 -15.60 -1.72 -7.39
N MET A 232 -15.04 -2.27 -8.46
CA MET A 232 -14.99 -1.56 -9.73
C MET A 232 -16.40 -1.23 -10.23
N THR A 233 -17.36 -2.16 -10.14
CA THR A 233 -18.75 -1.96 -10.59
C THR A 233 -19.44 -0.87 -9.79
N ASP A 234 -19.31 -0.92 -8.46
CA ASP A 234 -20.03 -0.03 -7.54
C ASP A 234 -19.51 1.41 -7.58
N ASP A 235 -18.23 1.57 -7.88
CA ASP A 235 -17.52 2.85 -7.71
C ASP A 235 -17.30 3.63 -9.01
N LEU A 236 -17.68 3.08 -10.19
CA LEU A 236 -17.52 3.76 -11.49
C LEU A 236 -18.12 5.16 -11.53
N ASN A 237 -19.17 5.41 -10.76
CA ASN A 237 -19.85 6.70 -10.69
C ASN A 237 -19.24 7.67 -9.68
N THR A 238 -18.27 7.22 -8.87
CA THR A 238 -17.56 8.05 -7.93
C THR A 238 -16.24 8.56 -8.52
N MET A 239 -15.75 9.69 -8.03
CA MET A 239 -14.45 10.21 -8.46
C MET A 239 -13.32 9.28 -8.04
N GLY A 240 -13.33 8.81 -6.79
CA GLY A 240 -12.33 7.89 -6.26
C GLY A 240 -12.27 6.59 -7.07
N GLY A 241 -13.43 5.99 -7.33
CA GLY A 241 -13.53 4.75 -8.09
C GLY A 241 -13.05 4.90 -9.53
N ARG A 242 -13.39 6.01 -10.22
CA ARG A 242 -12.85 6.29 -11.57
C ARG A 242 -11.33 6.40 -11.56
N ASN A 243 -10.75 7.05 -10.55
CA ASN A 243 -9.30 7.16 -10.39
C ASN A 243 -8.64 5.79 -10.20
N LEU A 244 -9.16 4.94 -9.30
CA LEU A 244 -8.60 3.61 -9.05
C LEU A 244 -8.81 2.68 -10.25
N THR A 245 -9.97 2.74 -10.92
CA THR A 245 -10.23 2.00 -12.15
C THR A 245 -9.25 2.40 -13.26
N ALA A 246 -9.00 3.70 -13.45
CA ALA A 246 -8.00 4.19 -14.41
C ALA A 246 -6.60 3.66 -14.11
N MET A 247 -6.18 3.65 -12.84
CA MET A 247 -4.89 3.10 -12.42
C MET A 247 -4.80 1.59 -12.66
N THR A 248 -5.87 0.84 -12.34
CA THR A 248 -5.96 -0.61 -12.57
C THR A 248 -5.84 -0.93 -14.06
N ILE A 249 -6.64 -0.28 -14.91
CA ILE A 249 -6.60 -0.48 -16.37
C ILE A 249 -5.22 -0.12 -16.91
N TRP A 250 -4.63 1.00 -16.51
CA TRP A 250 -3.31 1.42 -16.93
C TRP A 250 -2.23 0.43 -16.54
N SER A 251 -2.24 -0.04 -15.29
CA SER A 251 -1.28 -1.03 -14.80
C SER A 251 -1.43 -2.37 -15.53
N TRP A 252 -2.67 -2.88 -15.62
CA TRP A 252 -2.91 -4.20 -16.19
C TRP A 252 -2.69 -4.26 -17.70
N SER A 253 -2.84 -3.15 -18.41
CA SER A 253 -2.45 -3.09 -19.83
C SER A 253 -0.97 -3.33 -20.05
N ARG A 254 -0.13 -3.01 -19.07
CA ARG A 254 1.34 -3.16 -19.12
C ARG A 254 1.83 -4.45 -18.46
N VAL A 255 1.14 -4.92 -17.45
CA VAL A 255 1.53 -6.11 -16.66
C VAL A 255 0.98 -7.39 -17.29
N TYR A 256 -0.27 -7.35 -17.74
CA TYR A 256 -0.96 -8.50 -18.33
C TYR A 256 -1.16 -8.38 -19.85
N GLY A 257 -0.84 -7.24 -20.44
CA GLY A 257 -1.17 -6.97 -21.85
C GLY A 257 -2.68 -6.81 -22.12
N ALA A 258 -3.48 -6.55 -21.06
CA ALA A 258 -4.91 -6.28 -21.22
C ALA A 258 -5.10 -4.94 -21.90
N SER A 259 -5.63 -4.93 -23.16
CA SER A 259 -5.75 -3.71 -23.95
C SER A 259 -6.59 -2.64 -23.23
N MET A 260 -5.99 -1.48 -23.02
CA MET A 260 -6.68 -0.32 -22.46
C MET A 260 -7.70 0.23 -23.48
N GLU A 261 -7.37 0.17 -24.76
CA GLU A 261 -8.15 0.69 -25.88
C GLU A 261 -9.49 -0.05 -26.05
N GLU A 262 -9.59 -1.29 -25.55
CA GLU A 262 -10.83 -2.07 -25.59
C GLU A 262 -11.88 -1.57 -24.59
N VAL A 263 -11.45 -0.95 -23.50
CA VAL A 263 -12.36 -0.58 -22.40
C VAL A 263 -12.39 0.92 -22.10
N VAL A 264 -11.37 1.68 -22.49
CA VAL A 264 -11.28 3.14 -22.29
C VAL A 264 -11.63 3.86 -23.59
N ALA A 265 -12.53 4.84 -23.50
CA ALA A 265 -12.88 5.68 -24.66
C ALA A 265 -11.62 6.41 -25.20
N PRO A 266 -11.44 6.51 -26.53
CA PRO A 266 -10.25 7.13 -27.11
C PRO A 266 -9.92 8.52 -26.57
N ALA A 267 -10.94 9.34 -26.32
CA ALA A 267 -10.79 10.68 -25.76
C ALA A 267 -10.30 10.69 -24.28
N ALA A 268 -10.42 9.58 -23.55
CA ALA A 268 -10.03 9.46 -22.14
C ALA A 268 -8.61 8.90 -21.96
N ILE A 269 -8.01 8.27 -22.99
CA ILE A 269 -6.71 7.60 -22.89
C ILE A 269 -5.60 8.54 -22.40
N SER A 270 -5.56 9.78 -22.90
CA SER A 270 -4.58 10.77 -22.46
C SER A 270 -4.72 11.13 -20.97
N THR A 271 -5.97 11.25 -20.50
CA THR A 271 -6.26 11.52 -19.08
C THR A 271 -5.85 10.33 -18.19
N VAL A 272 -6.15 9.10 -18.60
CA VAL A 272 -5.74 7.88 -17.88
C VAL A 272 -4.22 7.81 -17.77
N ASN A 273 -3.49 8.04 -18.87
CA ASN A 273 -2.02 8.07 -18.85
C ASN A 273 -1.48 9.18 -17.91
N ALA A 274 -2.06 10.37 -17.96
CA ALA A 274 -1.64 11.47 -17.11
C ALA A 274 -1.91 11.19 -15.61
N LEU A 275 -3.04 10.57 -15.28
CA LEU A 275 -3.36 10.15 -13.91
C LEU A 275 -2.43 9.07 -13.38
N ALA A 276 -2.00 8.14 -14.23
CA ALA A 276 -1.05 7.10 -13.83
C ALA A 276 0.31 7.67 -13.40
N GLU A 277 0.67 8.82 -13.97
CA GLU A 277 1.88 9.56 -13.59
C GLU A 277 1.75 10.30 -12.24
N GLN A 278 0.59 10.42 -11.62
CA GLN A 278 0.42 11.13 -10.35
C GLN A 278 0.47 10.17 -9.16
N CYS A 279 1.27 10.50 -8.15
CA CYS A 279 1.30 9.78 -6.89
C CYS A 279 0.13 10.19 -5.98
N ILE A 280 -0.04 9.45 -4.87
CA ILE A 280 -1.00 9.72 -3.80
C ILE A 280 -0.22 9.69 -2.49
N GLU A 281 0.33 10.85 -2.08
CA GLU A 281 1.10 10.97 -0.84
C GLU A 281 0.34 11.74 0.24
N GLY A 282 -0.68 12.52 -0.15
CA GLY A 282 -1.43 13.35 0.78
C GLY A 282 -2.66 14.03 0.17
N ALA A 283 -3.31 14.87 0.96
CA ALA A 283 -4.55 15.55 0.57
C ALA A 283 -4.38 16.45 -0.68
N PHE A 284 -3.20 17.04 -0.87
CA PHE A 284 -2.92 17.86 -2.04
C PHE A 284 -2.93 17.03 -3.33
N ASP A 285 -2.34 15.84 -3.30
CA ASP A 285 -2.31 14.96 -4.46
C ASP A 285 -3.72 14.46 -4.81
N ILE A 286 -4.53 14.17 -3.79
CA ILE A 286 -5.94 13.80 -3.98
C ILE A 286 -6.68 14.95 -4.68
N TYR A 287 -6.48 16.19 -4.25
CA TYR A 287 -7.08 17.37 -4.89
C TYR A 287 -6.62 17.54 -6.35
N VAL A 288 -5.32 17.40 -6.63
CA VAL A 288 -4.77 17.48 -7.99
C VAL A 288 -5.37 16.39 -8.87
N ARG A 289 -5.41 15.15 -8.39
CA ARG A 289 -6.01 14.01 -9.12
C ARG A 289 -7.49 14.22 -9.37
N GLU A 290 -8.22 14.81 -8.41
CA GLU A 290 -9.63 15.19 -8.59
C GLU A 290 -9.80 16.11 -9.80
N LYS A 291 -9.01 17.18 -9.89
CA LYS A 291 -9.07 18.11 -11.01
C LYS A 291 -8.69 17.45 -12.33
N MET A 292 -7.65 16.62 -12.34
CA MET A 292 -7.19 15.91 -13.52
C MET A 292 -8.19 14.86 -14.01
N SER A 293 -8.90 14.19 -13.10
CA SER A 293 -9.88 13.16 -13.43
C SER A 293 -11.27 13.70 -13.83
N ALA A 294 -11.53 14.99 -13.64
CA ALA A 294 -12.83 15.59 -13.96
C ALA A 294 -13.34 15.27 -15.39
N PRO A 295 -12.52 15.22 -16.46
CA PRO A 295 -12.99 14.82 -17.79
C PRO A 295 -13.55 13.39 -17.84
N LEU A 296 -13.08 12.48 -16.97
CA LEU A 296 -13.55 11.09 -16.93
C LEU A 296 -14.99 10.96 -16.42
N GLU A 297 -15.56 11.99 -15.81
CA GLU A 297 -16.97 12.02 -15.43
C GLU A 297 -17.89 11.98 -16.65
N LYS A 298 -17.50 12.66 -17.73
CA LYS A 298 -18.28 12.76 -18.97
C LYS A 298 -17.94 11.65 -19.94
N THR A 299 -16.66 11.30 -20.05
CA THR A 299 -16.16 10.32 -21.01
C THR A 299 -15.00 9.56 -20.37
N PHE A 300 -15.23 8.30 -20.02
CA PHE A 300 -14.20 7.44 -19.45
C PHE A 300 -14.10 6.12 -20.20
N LEU A 301 -15.15 5.31 -20.16
CA LEU A 301 -15.15 3.96 -20.70
C LEU A 301 -15.88 3.88 -22.04
N SER A 302 -15.41 3.00 -22.93
CA SER A 302 -16.09 2.58 -24.15
C SER A 302 -17.10 1.45 -23.90
N VAL A 303 -17.02 0.82 -22.73
CA VAL A 303 -17.89 -0.26 -22.25
C VAL A 303 -18.66 0.19 -21.00
N LYS A 304 -19.80 -0.45 -20.73
CA LYS A 304 -20.59 -0.10 -19.53
C LYS A 304 -19.85 -0.42 -18.24
N ASN A 305 -19.18 -1.57 -18.20
CA ASN A 305 -18.46 -2.03 -17.03
C ASN A 305 -17.30 -2.95 -17.45
N PRO A 306 -16.04 -2.59 -17.20
CA PRO A 306 -14.89 -3.43 -17.52
C PRO A 306 -14.92 -4.80 -16.81
N ALA A 307 -15.54 -4.89 -15.63
CA ALA A 307 -15.68 -6.15 -14.91
C ALA A 307 -16.52 -7.22 -15.64
N THR A 308 -17.18 -6.85 -16.73
CA THR A 308 -17.98 -7.80 -17.55
C THR A 308 -17.31 -8.14 -18.88
N VAL A 309 -16.11 -7.62 -19.14
CA VAL A 309 -15.39 -7.76 -20.41
C VAL A 309 -14.08 -8.51 -20.21
N GLU A 310 -13.78 -9.48 -21.07
CA GLU A 310 -12.46 -10.14 -21.04
C GLU A 310 -11.37 -9.23 -21.65
N PRO A 311 -10.13 -9.30 -21.14
CA PRO A 311 -9.66 -10.18 -20.09
C PRO A 311 -9.88 -9.62 -18.67
N TYR A 312 -10.46 -8.43 -18.51
CA TYR A 312 -10.61 -7.75 -17.22
C TYR A 312 -11.43 -8.55 -16.22
N ARG A 313 -12.54 -9.19 -16.67
CA ARG A 313 -13.36 -10.05 -15.80
C ARG A 313 -12.51 -11.14 -15.13
N THR A 314 -11.84 -11.95 -15.93
CA THR A 314 -10.97 -13.03 -15.42
C THR A 314 -9.85 -12.49 -14.53
N LEU A 315 -9.24 -11.35 -14.87
CA LEU A 315 -8.17 -10.75 -14.08
C LEU A 315 -8.68 -10.20 -12.74
N LEU A 316 -9.86 -9.60 -12.67
CA LEU A 316 -10.48 -9.13 -11.44
C LEU A 316 -10.81 -10.29 -10.50
N GLU A 317 -11.38 -11.39 -11.04
CA GLU A 317 -11.64 -12.61 -10.27
C GLU A 317 -10.35 -13.24 -9.73
N ARG A 318 -9.30 -13.34 -10.53
CA ARG A 318 -7.99 -13.88 -10.14
C ARG A 318 -7.33 -13.07 -9.02
N ASN A 319 -7.54 -11.76 -9.00
CA ASN A 319 -6.94 -10.85 -8.02
C ASN A 319 -7.90 -10.49 -6.87
N ALA A 320 -9.08 -11.10 -6.80
CA ALA A 320 -9.94 -11.04 -5.62
C ALA A 320 -9.37 -11.92 -4.50
N ALA A 321 -9.43 -11.44 -3.25
CA ALA A 321 -8.90 -12.18 -2.11
C ALA A 321 -9.70 -13.49 -1.89
N GLY A 322 -9.01 -14.61 -1.90
CA GLY A 322 -9.55 -15.94 -1.59
C GLY A 322 -9.66 -16.18 -0.08
N VAL A 323 -9.87 -17.44 0.29
CA VAL A 323 -9.88 -17.89 1.68
C VAL A 323 -8.45 -18.24 2.11
N LEU A 324 -8.07 -17.84 3.31
CA LEU A 324 -6.78 -18.19 3.92
C LEU A 324 -6.84 -19.59 4.54
N PRO A 325 -5.67 -20.25 4.74
CA PRO A 325 -5.60 -21.46 5.59
C PRO A 325 -6.23 -21.20 6.97
N ALA A 326 -7.08 -22.11 7.45
CA ALA A 326 -7.90 -21.91 8.65
C ALA A 326 -7.08 -21.66 9.93
N GLU A 327 -5.84 -22.13 9.97
CA GLU A 327 -4.91 -21.91 11.08
C GLU A 327 -4.37 -20.48 11.17
N ILE A 328 -4.56 -19.64 10.14
CA ILE A 328 -4.11 -18.25 10.12
C ILE A 328 -5.27 -17.35 10.56
N PRO A 329 -5.23 -16.77 11.77
CA PRO A 329 -6.28 -15.87 12.23
C PRO A 329 -6.23 -14.53 11.50
N VAL A 330 -7.41 -13.93 11.30
CA VAL A 330 -7.58 -12.69 10.55
C VAL A 330 -8.22 -11.62 11.44
N PHE A 331 -7.68 -10.41 11.38
CA PHE A 331 -8.30 -9.19 11.90
C PHE A 331 -8.73 -8.33 10.72
N LEU A 332 -10.00 -7.97 10.68
CA LEU A 332 -10.55 -7.04 9.71
C LEU A 332 -11.03 -5.77 10.43
N ALA A 333 -10.75 -4.61 9.86
CA ALA A 333 -11.33 -3.35 10.30
C ALA A 333 -12.03 -2.66 9.12
N GLN A 334 -13.16 -2.00 9.38
CA GLN A 334 -13.94 -1.36 8.33
C GLN A 334 -14.57 -0.05 8.83
N GLY A 335 -14.33 1.02 8.07
CA GLY A 335 -15.02 2.28 8.26
C GLY A 335 -16.44 2.22 7.72
N LEU A 336 -17.47 2.51 8.55
CA LEU A 336 -18.86 2.45 8.13
C LEU A 336 -19.28 3.64 7.23
N LYS A 337 -18.41 4.65 7.07
CA LYS A 337 -18.55 5.76 6.12
C LYS A 337 -17.61 5.62 4.91
N ASP A 338 -17.10 4.43 4.69
CA ASP A 338 -16.24 4.13 3.56
C ASP A 338 -17.08 4.01 2.27
N GLU A 339 -16.87 4.94 1.34
CA GLU A 339 -17.54 4.98 0.04
C GLU A 339 -16.69 4.37 -1.08
N LEU A 340 -15.44 3.98 -0.76
CA LEU A 340 -14.50 3.42 -1.74
C LEU A 340 -14.38 1.90 -1.61
N VAL A 341 -14.11 1.39 -0.39
CA VAL A 341 -14.28 -0.03 -0.07
C VAL A 341 -15.49 -0.14 0.84
N ARG A 342 -16.64 -0.38 0.22
CA ARG A 342 -17.92 -0.35 0.93
C ARG A 342 -17.99 -1.40 2.04
N PRO A 343 -18.57 -1.08 3.20
CA PRO A 343 -18.66 -2.01 4.34
C PRO A 343 -19.24 -3.37 3.97
N ALA A 344 -20.21 -3.41 3.07
CA ALA A 344 -20.82 -4.66 2.62
C ALA A 344 -19.82 -5.62 1.95
N VAL A 345 -18.78 -5.11 1.27
CA VAL A 345 -17.77 -5.93 0.61
C VAL A 345 -16.88 -6.62 1.66
N THR A 346 -16.41 -5.89 2.67
CA THR A 346 -15.63 -6.46 3.77
C THR A 346 -16.45 -7.42 4.64
N GLN A 347 -17.71 -7.10 4.90
CA GLN A 347 -18.62 -8.00 5.62
C GLN A 347 -18.89 -9.30 4.86
N ALA A 348 -19.12 -9.23 3.54
CA ALA A 348 -19.27 -10.42 2.70
C ALA A 348 -18.00 -11.28 2.69
N TYR A 349 -16.82 -10.64 2.71
CA TYR A 349 -15.56 -11.35 2.82
C TYR A 349 -15.40 -12.04 4.18
N MET A 350 -15.72 -11.37 5.29
CA MET A 350 -15.76 -11.97 6.62
C MET A 350 -16.66 -13.22 6.65
N GLN A 351 -17.89 -13.09 6.15
CA GLN A 351 -18.84 -14.22 6.10
C GLN A 351 -18.27 -15.41 5.30
N ARG A 352 -17.56 -15.15 4.22
CA ARG A 352 -16.89 -16.18 3.41
C ARG A 352 -15.77 -16.88 4.18
N LEU A 353 -14.96 -16.13 4.94
CA LEU A 353 -13.93 -16.65 5.82
C LEU A 353 -14.53 -17.51 6.95
N CYS A 354 -15.59 -17.01 7.60
CA CYS A 354 -16.29 -17.74 8.67
C CYS A 354 -16.87 -19.07 8.17
N LYS A 355 -17.51 -19.04 6.98
CA LYS A 355 -18.04 -20.27 6.37
C LYS A 355 -16.96 -21.29 6.05
N ALA A 356 -15.74 -20.85 5.82
CA ALA A 356 -14.57 -21.70 5.56
C ALA A 356 -13.87 -22.17 6.86
N GLY A 357 -14.36 -21.79 8.04
CA GLY A 357 -13.80 -22.20 9.33
C GLY A 357 -12.63 -21.32 9.82
N SER A 358 -12.39 -20.15 9.21
CA SER A 358 -11.36 -19.23 9.67
C SER A 358 -11.75 -18.56 10.99
N THR A 359 -10.74 -18.20 11.81
CA THR A 359 -10.94 -17.36 13.00
C THR A 359 -10.81 -15.91 12.60
N VAL A 360 -11.89 -15.13 12.71
CA VAL A 360 -11.94 -13.74 12.25
C VAL A 360 -12.39 -12.82 13.39
N LYS A 361 -11.60 -11.76 13.63
CA LYS A 361 -12.01 -10.60 14.44
C LYS A 361 -12.38 -9.46 13.51
N MET A 362 -13.59 -8.92 13.67
CA MET A 362 -14.06 -7.73 12.95
C MET A 362 -14.10 -6.51 13.88
N LEU A 363 -13.72 -5.35 13.35
CA LEU A 363 -13.83 -4.04 13.99
C LEU A 363 -14.54 -3.06 13.07
N ASP A 364 -15.76 -2.69 13.43
CA ASP A 364 -16.52 -1.65 12.75
C ASP A 364 -16.23 -0.27 13.35
N LEU A 365 -15.91 0.71 12.50
CA LEU A 365 -15.56 2.08 12.86
C LEU A 365 -16.69 3.01 12.40
N SER A 366 -17.59 3.41 13.29
CA SER A 366 -18.90 4.00 12.99
C SER A 366 -18.86 5.26 12.11
N ASN A 367 -17.89 6.16 12.29
CA ASN A 367 -17.82 7.45 11.60
C ASN A 367 -16.55 7.62 10.75
N VAL A 368 -15.94 6.53 10.33
CA VAL A 368 -14.67 6.52 9.65
C VAL A 368 -14.86 6.28 8.15
N SER A 369 -14.23 7.12 7.34
CA SER A 369 -14.14 6.98 5.89
C SER A 369 -12.90 6.18 5.48
N HIS A 370 -12.78 5.83 4.17
CA HIS A 370 -11.70 4.99 3.64
C HIS A 370 -10.31 5.42 4.09
N GLY A 371 -9.96 6.69 3.88
CA GLY A 371 -8.61 7.19 4.13
C GLY A 371 -8.15 7.10 5.60
N PHE A 372 -9.08 6.98 6.55
CA PHE A 372 -8.77 6.91 7.98
C PHE A 372 -8.90 5.51 8.56
N ALA A 373 -9.46 4.54 7.82
CA ALA A 373 -9.71 3.19 8.35
C ALA A 373 -8.44 2.51 8.90
N GLY A 374 -7.30 2.67 8.23
CA GLY A 374 -6.01 2.15 8.71
C GLY A 374 -5.52 2.84 9.98
N TYR A 375 -5.63 4.17 10.07
CA TYR A 375 -5.18 4.94 11.23
C TYR A 375 -6.05 4.70 12.45
N ASP A 376 -7.38 4.77 12.29
CA ASP A 376 -8.31 4.67 13.40
C ASP A 376 -8.45 3.24 13.96
N SER A 377 -8.04 2.23 13.18
CA SER A 377 -7.96 0.84 13.64
C SER A 377 -6.57 0.41 14.11
N ALA A 378 -5.53 1.25 13.92
CA ALA A 378 -4.15 0.86 14.13
C ALA A 378 -3.86 0.33 15.53
N ASP A 379 -4.38 1.01 16.58
CA ASP A 379 -4.17 0.59 17.96
C ASP A 379 -4.77 -0.78 18.25
N ALA A 380 -5.99 -1.02 17.77
CA ALA A 380 -6.65 -2.32 17.91
C ALA A 380 -5.94 -3.43 17.12
N ALA A 381 -5.45 -3.10 15.91
CA ALA A 381 -4.67 -4.02 15.10
C ALA A 381 -3.34 -4.40 15.77
N VAL A 382 -2.62 -3.43 16.34
CA VAL A 382 -1.36 -3.67 17.06
C VAL A 382 -1.59 -4.52 18.30
N ASP A 383 -2.63 -4.26 19.10
CA ASP A 383 -2.99 -5.08 20.27
C ASP A 383 -3.36 -6.51 19.88
N TRP A 384 -4.12 -6.65 18.80
CA TRP A 384 -4.47 -7.97 18.27
C TRP A 384 -3.21 -8.71 17.80
N ILE A 385 -2.31 -8.08 17.05
CA ILE A 385 -1.03 -8.63 16.58
C ILE A 385 -0.17 -9.06 17.76
N ALA A 386 -0.05 -8.21 18.81
CA ALA A 386 0.68 -8.55 20.03
C ALA A 386 0.14 -9.82 20.69
N GLY A 387 -1.19 -10.01 20.68
CA GLY A 387 -1.82 -11.24 21.09
C GLY A 387 -1.39 -12.47 20.31
N ARG A 388 -1.19 -12.34 18.98
CA ARG A 388 -0.74 -13.45 18.12
C ARG A 388 0.70 -13.83 18.42
N PHE A 389 1.58 -12.85 18.56
CA PHE A 389 2.96 -13.11 18.97
C PHE A 389 3.07 -13.74 20.36
N ALA A 390 2.20 -13.36 21.28
CA ALA A 390 2.12 -13.94 22.62
C ALA A 390 1.47 -15.35 22.67
N GLY A 391 1.03 -15.91 21.53
CA GLY A 391 0.36 -17.21 21.46
C GLY A 391 -1.03 -17.24 22.09
N ARG A 392 -1.65 -16.08 22.38
CA ARG A 392 -3.02 -16.04 22.91
C ARG A 392 -4.01 -16.47 21.84
N ALA A 393 -5.10 -17.13 22.24
CA ALA A 393 -6.18 -17.48 21.33
C ALA A 393 -6.73 -16.25 20.62
N ALA A 394 -6.94 -16.32 19.30
CA ALA A 394 -7.50 -15.21 18.56
C ALA A 394 -8.95 -14.98 18.92
N PRO A 395 -9.39 -13.74 19.17
CA PRO A 395 -10.82 -13.44 19.25
C PRO A 395 -11.51 -13.84 17.94
N ASN A 396 -12.75 -14.32 18.05
CA ASN A 396 -13.53 -14.79 16.92
C ASN A 396 -14.94 -14.23 16.96
N ASP A 397 -15.34 -13.56 15.89
CA ASP A 397 -16.68 -12.98 15.72
C ASP A 397 -17.50 -13.80 14.68
N CYS A 398 -16.97 -14.94 14.22
CA CYS A 398 -17.75 -15.89 13.46
C CYS A 398 -18.76 -16.63 14.34
#